data_4cec846e2ddb9155a5b058ca4e3d4a6b
#
_entry.id   4cec846e2ddb9155a5b058ca4e3d4a6b
#
_cell.length_a   1.000
_cell.length_b   1.000
_cell.length_c   1.000
_cell.angle_alpha   90.00
_cell.angle_beta   90.00
_cell.angle_gamma   90.00
#
_symmetry.space_group_name_H-M   'P 1'
#
loop_
_entity.id
_entity.type
_entity.pdbx_description
1 polymer ?
#
loop_
_entity_poly.entity_id
_entity_poly.type
_entity_poly.pdbx_seq_one_letter_code
_entity_poly.pdbx_strand_id
1 'polypeptide(L)'
;MVLLKEYRVILPVSVDEYQVGQLYSVAEASKNETGGGEGVEVLVNEPYEKDGEKGQYTHKIYHLQSKVPTFVRMLAPEGALNIHEKAWNAYPYCRTVITNEYMKEDFLIKIETWHKPDLGTQENVHKLEPEAWKHVEAIYIDIADRSQVLSKDYKAEEDPAKFKSIKTGRGPLGPNWKQERRLFTNFHRQLFCWLDKWVDLTMDDIRRMEEETKRQLDEMRQKDPVKGMTADD
;
A
#
# COMPACT_ATOMS: atom_id res chain seq x y z
N MET A 1 -3.78 -7.74 -24.45
CA MET A 1 -2.37 -7.36 -24.18
C MET A 1 -2.27 -7.12 -22.68
N VAL A 2 -1.33 -7.79 -22.01
CA VAL A 2 -1.10 -7.57 -20.57
C VAL A 2 -0.16 -6.37 -20.42
N LEU A 3 -0.55 -5.40 -19.58
CA LEU A 3 0.31 -4.27 -19.22
C LEU A 3 1.27 -4.70 -18.12
N LEU A 4 2.58 -4.54 -18.34
CA LEU A 4 3.61 -4.85 -17.35
C LEU A 4 4.32 -3.56 -16.95
N LYS A 5 4.29 -3.24 -15.65
CA LYS A 5 5.01 -2.09 -15.07
C LYS A 5 5.81 -2.55 -13.87
N GLU A 6 7.07 -2.14 -13.80
CA GLU A 6 7.93 -2.34 -12.64
C GLU A 6 8.18 -1.01 -11.94
N TYR A 7 7.77 -0.93 -10.69
CA TYR A 7 8.03 0.24 -9.85
C TYR A 7 9.26 -0.03 -8.98
N ARG A 8 10.28 0.79 -9.11
CA ARG A 8 11.51 0.70 -8.33
C ARG A 8 11.56 1.77 -7.26
N VAL A 9 11.80 1.30 -6.08
CA VAL A 9 11.45 1.97 -4.87
C VAL A 9 12.54 1.83 -3.81
N ILE A 10 13.26 2.93 -3.44
CA ILE A 10 14.29 2.91 -2.39
C ILE A 10 13.81 3.65 -1.14
N LEU A 11 13.99 3.11 0.07
CA LEU A 11 13.61 3.72 1.34
C LEU A 11 14.82 3.99 2.25
N PRO A 12 14.80 5.05 3.05
CA PRO A 12 15.81 5.30 4.08
C PRO A 12 15.55 4.44 5.35
N VAL A 13 15.17 3.17 5.15
CA VAL A 13 14.94 2.18 6.21
C VAL A 13 15.49 0.83 5.76
N SER A 14 15.83 -0.05 6.70
CA SER A 14 16.25 -1.41 6.37
C SER A 14 15.07 -2.25 5.88
N VAL A 15 15.37 -3.43 5.28
CA VAL A 15 14.34 -4.38 4.84
C VAL A 15 13.51 -4.84 6.05
N ASP A 16 14.14 -5.12 7.19
CA ASP A 16 13.45 -5.58 8.39
C ASP A 16 12.55 -4.49 9.01
N GLU A 17 13.05 -3.25 9.10
CA GLU A 17 12.24 -2.10 9.53
C GLU A 17 11.04 -1.90 8.61
N TYR A 18 11.23 -2.07 7.30
CA TYR A 18 10.14 -1.89 6.34
C TYR A 18 9.01 -2.91 6.54
N GLN A 19 9.30 -4.14 6.95
CA GLN A 19 8.26 -5.13 7.24
C GLN A 19 7.26 -4.62 8.28
N VAL A 20 7.76 -4.07 9.37
CA VAL A 20 6.94 -3.47 10.43
C VAL A 20 6.23 -2.20 9.92
N GLY A 21 7.00 -1.28 9.32
CA GLY A 21 6.49 -0.01 8.84
C GLY A 21 5.40 -0.14 7.77
N GLN A 22 5.54 -1.10 6.85
CA GLN A 22 4.54 -1.38 5.83
C GLN A 22 3.21 -1.82 6.45
N LEU A 23 3.25 -2.79 7.36
CA LEU A 23 2.03 -3.33 7.98
C LEU A 23 1.34 -2.29 8.87
N TYR A 24 2.11 -1.52 9.64
CA TYR A 24 1.60 -0.38 10.38
C TYR A 24 0.89 0.62 9.45
N SER A 25 1.57 1.02 8.37
CA SER A 25 1.05 2.03 7.45
C SER A 25 -0.19 1.55 6.69
N VAL A 26 -0.28 0.26 6.35
CA VAL A 26 -1.49 -0.33 5.75
C VAL A 26 -2.67 -0.24 6.71
N ALA A 27 -2.47 -0.54 8.00
CA ALA A 27 -3.51 -0.45 9.01
C ALA A 27 -4.01 0.99 9.19
N GLU A 28 -3.10 1.96 9.32
CA GLU A 28 -3.45 3.37 9.49
C GLU A 28 -4.13 3.95 8.23
N ALA A 29 -3.59 3.65 7.03
CA ALA A 29 -4.21 4.09 5.78
C ALA A 29 -5.63 3.51 5.62
N SER A 30 -5.85 2.25 6.00
CA SER A 30 -7.18 1.63 5.98
C SER A 30 -8.17 2.38 6.88
N LYS A 31 -7.76 2.80 8.08
CA LYS A 31 -8.59 3.60 8.99
C LYS A 31 -8.94 4.97 8.40
N ASN A 32 -8.00 5.62 7.71
CA ASN A 32 -8.21 6.93 7.09
C ASN A 32 -9.22 6.90 5.94
N GLU A 33 -9.41 5.74 5.30
CA GLU A 33 -10.31 5.55 4.16
C GLU A 33 -11.65 4.89 4.53
N THR A 34 -11.88 4.53 5.81
CA THR A 34 -13.04 3.76 6.24
C THR A 34 -13.99 4.59 7.07
N GLY A 35 -15.27 4.61 6.68
CA GLY A 35 -16.37 5.26 7.39
C GLY A 35 -17.65 5.30 6.52
N GLY A 36 -18.80 5.53 7.13
CA GLY A 36 -20.07 5.71 6.41
C GLY A 36 -20.55 4.51 5.60
N GLY A 37 -20.25 3.31 6.03
CA GLY A 37 -20.58 2.07 5.30
C GLY A 37 -19.58 1.67 4.23
N GLU A 38 -18.52 2.44 4.03
CA GLU A 38 -17.51 2.28 2.96
C GLU A 38 -16.10 2.10 3.50
N GLY A 39 -15.14 1.93 2.59
CA GLY A 39 -13.73 1.75 2.90
C GLY A 39 -13.33 0.29 2.94
N VAL A 40 -12.46 -0.07 3.87
CA VAL A 40 -11.83 -1.39 3.94
C VAL A 40 -12.55 -2.32 4.91
N GLU A 41 -12.91 -3.49 4.43
CA GLU A 41 -13.38 -4.62 5.22
C GLU A 41 -12.37 -5.76 5.17
N VAL A 42 -11.94 -6.27 6.32
CA VAL A 42 -11.02 -7.40 6.41
C VAL A 42 -11.81 -8.68 6.64
N LEU A 43 -11.94 -9.50 5.61
CA LEU A 43 -12.65 -10.79 5.70
C LEU A 43 -11.80 -11.86 6.37
N VAL A 44 -10.53 -12.00 5.91
CA VAL A 44 -9.59 -13.01 6.40
C VAL A 44 -8.26 -12.35 6.70
N ASN A 45 -7.64 -12.74 7.81
CA ASN A 45 -6.26 -12.42 8.14
C ASN A 45 -5.69 -13.58 8.98
N GLU A 46 -4.98 -14.49 8.32
CA GLU A 46 -4.51 -15.73 8.95
C GLU A 46 -3.15 -16.18 8.43
N PRO A 47 -2.36 -16.90 9.23
CA PRO A 47 -1.15 -17.54 8.74
C PRO A 47 -1.46 -18.54 7.62
N TYR A 48 -0.56 -18.67 6.64
CA TYR A 48 -0.64 -19.71 5.63
C TYR A 48 0.71 -20.39 5.43
N GLU A 49 0.64 -21.62 4.96
CA GLU A 49 1.78 -22.40 4.49
C GLU A 49 1.35 -23.20 3.25
N LYS A 50 1.99 -22.94 2.12
CA LYS A 50 1.71 -23.63 0.86
C LYS A 50 2.96 -23.69 -0.01
N ASP A 51 3.27 -24.86 -0.56
CA ASP A 51 4.37 -25.08 -1.51
C ASP A 51 5.75 -24.60 -0.98
N GLY A 52 5.96 -24.70 0.34
CA GLY A 52 7.17 -24.22 1.02
C GLY A 52 7.21 -22.71 1.29
N GLU A 53 6.19 -21.96 0.88
CA GLU A 53 6.02 -20.54 1.19
C GLU A 53 5.20 -20.41 2.49
N LYS A 54 5.74 -19.67 3.46
CA LYS A 54 5.09 -19.38 4.74
C LYS A 54 4.90 -17.89 4.90
N GLY A 55 3.74 -17.48 5.40
CA GLY A 55 3.47 -16.05 5.60
C GLY A 55 2.10 -15.79 6.18
N GLN A 56 1.57 -14.62 5.88
CA GLN A 56 0.23 -14.17 6.27
C GLN A 56 -0.63 -13.99 5.03
N TYR A 57 -1.79 -14.62 5.02
CA TYR A 57 -2.82 -14.43 4.00
C TYR A 57 -3.86 -13.43 4.49
N THR A 58 -4.20 -12.46 3.65
CA THR A 58 -5.30 -11.54 3.90
C THR A 58 -6.26 -11.50 2.73
N HIS A 59 -7.56 -11.40 3.04
CA HIS A 59 -8.60 -11.11 2.06
C HIS A 59 -9.38 -9.89 2.54
N LYS A 60 -9.36 -8.82 1.74
CA LYS A 60 -10.05 -7.58 2.02
C LYS A 60 -11.03 -7.25 0.90
N ILE A 61 -12.06 -6.48 1.24
CA ILE A 61 -12.94 -5.82 0.28
C ILE A 61 -12.81 -4.31 0.47
N TYR A 62 -12.69 -3.60 -0.64
CA TYR A 62 -12.79 -2.14 -0.69
C TYR A 62 -14.16 -1.77 -1.22
N HIS A 63 -14.96 -1.10 -0.40
CA HIS A 63 -16.28 -0.57 -0.75
C HIS A 63 -16.11 0.86 -1.24
N LEU A 64 -16.39 1.11 -2.53
CA LEU A 64 -16.02 2.34 -3.24
C LEU A 64 -17.20 3.22 -3.65
N GLN A 65 -18.35 3.15 -2.97
CA GLN A 65 -19.56 3.82 -3.43
C GLN A 65 -19.43 5.34 -3.52
N SER A 66 -18.79 6.00 -2.52
CA SER A 66 -18.56 7.44 -2.54
C SER A 66 -17.39 7.89 -3.42
N LYS A 67 -16.54 6.93 -3.83
CA LYS A 67 -15.37 7.20 -4.69
C LYS A 67 -15.75 7.39 -6.17
N VAL A 68 -17.02 7.22 -6.51
CA VAL A 68 -17.55 7.41 -7.87
C VAL A 68 -18.71 8.40 -7.87
N PRO A 69 -18.91 9.17 -8.96
CA PRO A 69 -20.02 10.11 -9.08
C PRO A 69 -21.37 9.45 -8.85
N THR A 70 -22.32 10.18 -8.28
CA THR A 70 -23.64 9.65 -7.91
C THR A 70 -24.36 8.97 -9.07
N PHE A 71 -24.27 9.50 -10.29
CA PHE A 71 -24.91 8.89 -11.47
C PHE A 71 -24.30 7.53 -11.82
N VAL A 72 -22.97 7.34 -11.62
CA VAL A 72 -22.30 6.05 -11.83
C VAL A 72 -22.80 5.04 -10.79
N ARG A 73 -22.88 5.47 -9.53
CA ARG A 73 -23.39 4.63 -8.44
C ARG A 73 -24.82 4.14 -8.69
N MET A 74 -25.68 5.02 -9.20
CA MET A 74 -27.08 4.67 -9.49
C MET A 74 -27.23 3.66 -10.64
N LEU A 75 -26.26 3.60 -11.56
CA LEU A 75 -26.28 2.71 -12.72
C LEU A 75 -25.37 1.48 -12.56
N ALA A 76 -24.54 1.47 -11.52
CA ALA A 76 -23.59 0.39 -11.30
C ALA A 76 -24.33 -0.91 -10.95
N PRO A 77 -24.00 -2.02 -11.61
CA PRO A 77 -24.50 -3.34 -11.21
C PRO A 77 -24.07 -3.72 -9.81
N GLU A 78 -24.75 -4.66 -9.20
CA GLU A 78 -24.37 -5.23 -7.90
C GLU A 78 -22.93 -5.77 -7.95
N GLY A 79 -22.12 -5.46 -6.94
CA GLY A 79 -20.71 -5.85 -6.85
C GLY A 79 -19.74 -4.99 -7.68
N ALA A 80 -20.22 -4.12 -8.57
CA ALA A 80 -19.33 -3.32 -9.44
C ALA A 80 -18.44 -2.33 -8.66
N LEU A 81 -18.85 -1.93 -7.47
CA LEU A 81 -18.12 -1.01 -6.60
C LEU A 81 -17.39 -1.72 -5.43
N ASN A 82 -17.33 -3.04 -5.49
CA ASN A 82 -16.60 -3.88 -4.55
C ASN A 82 -15.32 -4.42 -5.20
N ILE A 83 -14.18 -4.06 -4.64
CA ILE A 83 -12.87 -4.54 -5.08
C ILE A 83 -12.33 -5.52 -4.05
N HIS A 84 -12.01 -6.72 -4.49
CA HIS A 84 -11.40 -7.75 -3.65
C HIS A 84 -9.89 -7.67 -3.77
N GLU A 85 -9.20 -7.66 -2.63
CA GLU A 85 -7.75 -7.80 -2.51
C GLU A 85 -7.44 -9.09 -1.78
N LYS A 86 -6.71 -9.99 -2.43
CA LYS A 86 -6.16 -11.21 -1.81
C LYS A 86 -4.64 -11.08 -1.81
N ALA A 87 -4.03 -11.06 -0.63
CA ALA A 87 -2.60 -10.88 -0.49
C ALA A 87 -1.97 -12.03 0.28
N TRP A 88 -0.85 -12.53 -0.24
CA TRP A 88 0.04 -13.52 0.38
C TRP A 88 1.35 -12.82 0.70
N ASN A 89 1.59 -12.58 1.96
CA ASN A 89 2.77 -11.88 2.45
C ASN A 89 3.74 -12.88 3.07
N ALA A 90 4.63 -13.43 2.23
CA ALA A 90 5.75 -14.28 2.62
C ALA A 90 7.06 -13.48 2.61
N TYR A 91 7.10 -12.42 3.41
CA TYR A 91 8.20 -11.47 3.44
C TYR A 91 9.59 -12.15 3.36
N PRO A 92 10.54 -11.71 2.52
CA PRO A 92 10.56 -10.44 1.76
C PRO A 92 9.85 -10.48 0.38
N TYR A 93 9.12 -11.53 0.05
CA TYR A 93 8.28 -11.61 -1.13
C TYR A 93 6.81 -11.45 -0.76
N CYS A 94 6.10 -10.66 -1.55
CA CYS A 94 4.65 -10.47 -1.39
C CYS A 94 3.96 -10.58 -2.75
N ARG A 95 2.79 -11.19 -2.74
CA ARG A 95 1.93 -11.31 -3.92
C ARG A 95 0.53 -10.84 -3.56
N THR A 96 -0.02 -9.93 -4.36
CA THR A 96 -1.39 -9.43 -4.20
C THR A 96 -2.14 -9.59 -5.51
N VAL A 97 -3.38 -10.03 -5.41
CA VAL A 97 -4.32 -10.16 -6.53
C VAL A 97 -5.54 -9.31 -6.23
N ILE A 98 -5.83 -8.38 -7.14
CA ILE A 98 -6.96 -7.47 -7.04
C ILE A 98 -7.94 -7.83 -8.15
N THR A 99 -9.20 -8.04 -7.78
CA THR A 99 -10.30 -8.34 -8.69
C THR A 99 -11.52 -7.48 -8.37
N ASN A 100 -12.41 -7.32 -9.34
CA ASN A 100 -13.70 -6.69 -9.15
C ASN A 100 -14.77 -7.76 -8.97
N GLU A 101 -15.70 -7.59 -8.03
CA GLU A 101 -16.73 -8.57 -7.73
C GLU A 101 -17.70 -8.81 -8.93
N TYR A 102 -18.03 -7.76 -9.67
CA TYR A 102 -18.88 -7.83 -10.85
C TYR A 102 -18.12 -8.33 -12.09
N MET A 103 -16.95 -7.76 -12.37
CA MET A 103 -16.14 -8.07 -13.57
C MET A 103 -15.40 -9.41 -13.48
N LYS A 104 -15.20 -9.92 -12.26
CA LYS A 104 -14.52 -11.20 -12.02
C LYS A 104 -13.16 -11.28 -12.71
N GLU A 105 -12.99 -12.21 -13.67
CA GLU A 105 -11.75 -12.46 -14.38
C GLU A 105 -11.43 -11.41 -15.46
N ASP A 106 -12.43 -10.63 -15.89
CA ASP A 106 -12.23 -9.55 -16.87
C ASP A 106 -11.50 -8.33 -16.27
N PHE A 107 -11.43 -8.23 -14.93
CA PHE A 107 -10.64 -7.24 -14.21
C PHE A 107 -9.69 -7.94 -13.24
N LEU A 108 -8.41 -7.94 -13.56
CA LEU A 108 -7.38 -8.54 -12.72
C LEU A 108 -6.11 -7.68 -12.71
N ILE A 109 -5.68 -7.31 -11.50
CA ILE A 109 -4.37 -6.72 -11.27
C ILE A 109 -3.58 -7.67 -10.37
N LYS A 110 -2.42 -8.14 -10.83
CA LYS A 110 -1.48 -8.92 -10.05
C LYS A 110 -0.28 -8.06 -9.71
N ILE A 111 0.04 -7.96 -8.43
CA ILE A 111 1.19 -7.23 -7.91
C ILE A 111 2.13 -8.23 -7.25
N GLU A 112 3.38 -8.23 -7.65
CA GLU A 112 4.44 -9.03 -7.02
C GLU A 112 5.52 -8.07 -6.54
N THR A 113 5.93 -8.22 -5.29
CA THR A 113 6.89 -7.32 -4.66
C THR A 113 8.04 -8.12 -4.07
N TRP A 114 9.27 -7.68 -4.36
CA TRP A 114 10.49 -8.13 -3.69
C TRP A 114 11.09 -7.00 -2.87
N HIS A 115 11.32 -7.25 -1.59
CA HIS A 115 12.03 -6.32 -0.73
C HIS A 115 13.52 -6.72 -0.69
N LYS A 116 14.40 -5.83 -1.13
CA LYS A 116 15.84 -6.08 -1.30
C LYS A 116 16.65 -4.99 -0.62
N PRO A 117 17.84 -5.29 -0.08
CA PRO A 117 18.69 -4.30 0.59
C PRO A 117 19.57 -3.49 -0.38
N ASP A 118 19.23 -3.45 -1.68
CA ASP A 118 19.97 -2.72 -2.70
C ASP A 118 19.33 -1.37 -3.06
N LEU A 119 19.93 -0.65 -3.99
CA LEU A 119 19.46 0.65 -4.48
C LEU A 119 18.51 0.54 -5.69
N GLY A 120 17.80 -0.57 -5.85
CA GLY A 120 16.86 -0.78 -6.95
C GLY A 120 17.57 -0.91 -8.32
N THR A 121 18.80 -1.39 -8.34
CA THR A 121 19.63 -1.51 -9.54
C THR A 121 19.56 -2.89 -10.19
N GLN A 122 18.96 -3.89 -9.52
CA GLN A 122 18.81 -5.23 -10.08
C GLN A 122 17.86 -5.22 -11.27
N GLU A 123 18.29 -5.79 -12.37
CA GLU A 123 17.44 -6.00 -13.54
C GLU A 123 16.65 -7.29 -13.41
N ASN A 124 15.42 -7.27 -13.95
CA ASN A 124 14.53 -8.42 -14.00
C ASN A 124 14.46 -9.21 -12.68
N VAL A 125 14.25 -8.52 -11.57
CA VAL A 125 14.19 -9.11 -10.22
C VAL A 125 13.06 -10.13 -10.08
N HIS A 126 12.01 -9.99 -10.90
CA HIS A 126 10.87 -10.90 -10.98
C HIS A 126 11.11 -12.12 -11.86
N LYS A 127 12.29 -12.23 -12.48
CA LYS A 127 12.68 -13.34 -13.35
C LYS A 127 11.68 -13.62 -14.47
N LEU A 128 11.18 -12.55 -15.09
CA LEU A 128 10.31 -12.66 -16.25
C LEU A 128 11.09 -13.24 -17.44
N GLU A 129 10.38 -13.98 -18.29
CA GLU A 129 10.94 -14.46 -19.55
C GLU A 129 11.46 -13.27 -20.41
N PRO A 130 12.54 -13.44 -21.18
CA PRO A 130 13.18 -12.34 -21.88
C PRO A 130 12.22 -11.54 -22.78
N GLU A 131 11.27 -12.20 -23.43
CA GLU A 131 10.28 -11.52 -24.29
C GLU A 131 9.30 -10.68 -23.47
N ALA A 132 8.87 -11.13 -22.30
CA ALA A 132 8.01 -10.37 -21.41
C ALA A 132 8.78 -9.17 -20.81
N TRP A 133 10.04 -9.38 -20.41
CA TRP A 133 10.88 -8.33 -19.83
C TRP A 133 11.11 -7.15 -20.78
N LYS A 134 11.24 -7.39 -22.08
CA LYS A 134 11.37 -6.32 -23.09
C LYS A 134 10.21 -5.32 -23.10
N HIS A 135 9.04 -5.74 -22.62
CA HIS A 135 7.83 -4.91 -22.61
C HIS A 135 7.55 -4.29 -21.24
N VAL A 136 8.46 -4.45 -20.26
CA VAL A 136 8.30 -3.87 -18.94
C VAL A 136 8.70 -2.40 -18.94
N GLU A 137 7.76 -1.55 -18.53
CA GLU A 137 8.04 -0.15 -18.25
C GLU A 137 8.55 -0.01 -16.81
N ALA A 138 9.84 0.32 -16.65
CA ALA A 138 10.44 0.56 -15.34
C ALA A 138 10.25 2.02 -14.90
N ILE A 139 9.55 2.22 -13.78
CA ILE A 139 9.23 3.53 -13.20
C ILE A 139 9.99 3.71 -11.91
N TYR A 140 10.78 4.79 -11.84
CA TYR A 140 11.54 5.16 -10.65
C TYR A 140 10.80 6.26 -9.88
N ILE A 141 10.54 6.02 -8.60
CA ILE A 141 9.78 6.93 -7.76
C ILE A 141 10.67 7.54 -6.68
N ASP A 142 10.49 8.82 -6.41
CA ASP A 142 11.23 9.60 -5.44
C ASP A 142 10.28 10.26 -4.42
N ILE A 143 10.28 9.77 -3.19
CA ILE A 143 9.39 10.32 -2.15
C ILE A 143 9.67 11.78 -1.78
N ALA A 144 10.89 12.26 -1.98
CA ALA A 144 11.22 13.67 -1.70
C ALA A 144 10.86 14.60 -2.87
N ASP A 145 10.53 14.04 -4.05
CA ASP A 145 10.17 14.81 -5.21
C ASP A 145 8.71 15.31 -5.09
N ARG A 146 8.56 16.58 -4.76
CA ARG A 146 7.25 17.23 -4.63
C ARG A 146 6.44 17.22 -5.94
N SER A 147 7.11 17.20 -7.10
CA SER A 147 6.44 17.18 -8.40
C SER A 147 5.67 15.90 -8.69
N GLN A 148 6.00 14.81 -7.99
CA GLN A 148 5.33 13.51 -8.12
C GLN A 148 4.05 13.39 -7.24
N VAL A 149 3.68 14.46 -6.53
CA VAL A 149 2.48 14.50 -5.68
C VAL A 149 1.50 15.53 -6.21
N LEU A 150 0.28 15.11 -6.47
CA LEU A 150 -0.78 16.04 -6.87
C LEU A 150 -1.04 17.06 -5.77
N SER A 151 -1.34 18.31 -6.16
CA SER A 151 -1.51 19.38 -5.18
C SER A 151 -2.63 19.13 -4.18
N LYS A 152 -3.69 18.45 -4.58
CA LYS A 152 -4.81 18.06 -3.71
C LYS A 152 -4.45 16.98 -2.69
N ASP A 153 -3.44 16.15 -2.97
CA ASP A 153 -3.00 15.04 -2.10
C ASP A 153 -1.83 15.46 -1.19
N TYR A 154 -1.34 16.70 -1.35
CA TYR A 154 -0.20 17.17 -0.59
C TYR A 154 -0.58 17.58 0.82
N LYS A 155 0.11 17.00 1.80
CA LYS A 155 0.07 17.43 3.20
C LYS A 155 1.48 17.74 3.70
N ALA A 156 1.65 18.88 4.35
CA ALA A 156 2.97 19.33 4.81
C ALA A 156 3.57 18.42 5.89
N GLU A 157 2.73 17.83 6.72
CA GLU A 157 3.09 16.86 7.75
C GLU A 157 3.50 15.49 7.19
N GLU A 158 3.15 15.20 5.94
CA GLU A 158 3.50 14.00 5.20
C GLU A 158 4.56 14.29 4.13
N ASP A 159 5.34 15.36 4.31
CA ASP A 159 6.42 15.75 3.39
C ASP A 159 7.79 15.29 3.89
N PRO A 160 8.39 14.24 3.29
CA PRO A 160 9.70 13.75 3.69
C PRO A 160 10.83 14.77 3.60
N ALA A 161 10.68 15.80 2.75
CA ALA A 161 11.63 16.90 2.67
C ALA A 161 11.55 17.86 3.86
N LYS A 162 10.52 17.73 4.70
CA LYS A 162 10.30 18.55 5.91
C LYS A 162 10.35 17.73 7.19
N PHE A 163 9.98 16.45 7.10
CA PHE A 163 9.90 15.54 8.25
C PHE A 163 11.30 15.18 8.76
N LYS A 164 11.46 15.22 10.09
CA LYS A 164 12.61 14.68 10.80
C LYS A 164 12.14 13.79 11.95
N SER A 165 12.57 12.55 11.94
CA SER A 165 12.31 11.61 13.03
C SER A 165 13.03 12.03 14.29
N ILE A 166 12.30 12.14 15.39
CA ILE A 166 12.86 12.45 16.72
C ILE A 166 13.58 11.23 17.28
N LYS A 167 13.03 10.04 17.08
CA LYS A 167 13.58 8.78 17.62
C LYS A 167 14.86 8.33 16.92
N THR A 168 14.91 8.46 15.59
CA THR A 168 16.03 7.94 14.80
C THR A 168 16.97 9.01 14.28
N GLY A 169 16.57 10.29 14.34
CA GLY A 169 17.29 11.43 13.76
C GLY A 169 17.25 11.47 12.22
N ARG A 170 16.57 10.53 11.55
CA ARG A 170 16.48 10.48 10.07
C ARG A 170 15.63 11.62 9.52
N GLY A 171 16.02 12.12 8.35
CA GLY A 171 15.39 13.27 7.68
C GLY A 171 15.91 14.63 8.20
N PRO A 172 15.44 15.74 7.60
CA PRO A 172 14.68 15.81 6.34
C PRO A 172 15.47 15.28 5.13
N LEU A 173 14.76 14.75 4.14
CA LEU A 173 15.38 14.24 2.91
C LEU A 173 15.75 15.40 1.99
N GLY A 174 17.06 15.71 1.91
CA GLY A 174 17.60 16.78 1.07
C GLY A 174 17.67 16.42 -0.42
N PRO A 175 18.10 17.34 -1.31
CA PRO A 175 18.13 17.12 -2.76
C PRO A 175 19.01 15.94 -3.19
N ASN A 176 20.03 15.60 -2.39
CA ASN A 176 20.99 14.52 -2.67
C ASN A 176 20.68 13.22 -1.90
N TRP A 177 19.58 13.16 -1.17
CA TRP A 177 19.20 11.96 -0.41
C TRP A 177 19.14 10.71 -1.28
N LYS A 178 19.00 10.87 -2.58
CA LYS A 178 19.00 9.82 -3.59
C LYS A 178 20.31 9.06 -3.69
N GLN A 179 21.41 9.70 -3.41
CA GLN A 179 22.70 9.01 -3.22
C GLN A 179 22.70 8.22 -1.91
N GLU A 180 21.78 8.58 -1.02
CA GLU A 180 21.56 7.95 0.26
C GLU A 180 20.41 6.94 0.23
N ARG A 181 19.39 7.02 -0.65
CA ARG A 181 18.31 6.01 -0.94
C ARG A 181 16.96 6.62 -1.40
N ARG A 182 16.18 6.00 -2.33
CA ARG A 182 14.92 6.53 -2.96
C ARG A 182 13.68 5.66 -2.84
N LEU A 183 12.45 6.23 -3.08
CA LEU A 183 11.26 5.58 -3.18
C LEU A 183 9.88 6.02 -3.42
N PHE A 184 8.82 5.24 -3.35
CA PHE A 184 7.41 5.34 -3.66
C PHE A 184 6.64 6.51 -3.04
N THR A 185 5.58 7.04 -3.76
CA THR A 185 4.90 8.26 -3.49
C THR A 185 4.05 8.26 -2.18
N ASN A 186 2.74 8.50 -2.16
CA ASN A 186 2.03 8.85 -0.94
C ASN A 186 2.13 7.85 0.23
N PHE A 187 1.93 6.55 -0.03
CA PHE A 187 2.00 5.55 1.04
C PHE A 187 3.35 5.52 1.76
N HIS A 188 4.45 5.53 1.02
CA HIS A 188 5.77 5.44 1.62
C HIS A 188 6.26 6.79 2.15
N ARG A 189 5.72 7.90 1.65
CA ARG A 189 5.90 9.21 2.29
C ARG A 189 5.32 9.17 3.70
N GLN A 190 4.07 8.72 3.82
CA GLN A 190 3.40 8.53 5.11
C GLN A 190 4.16 7.53 5.98
N LEU A 191 4.53 6.37 5.45
CA LEU A 191 5.32 5.37 6.15
C LEU A 191 6.59 5.99 6.74
N PHE A 192 7.34 6.75 5.96
CA PHE A 192 8.55 7.42 6.46
C PHE A 192 8.22 8.50 7.48
N CYS A 193 7.23 9.34 7.25
CA CYS A 193 6.81 10.38 8.17
C CYS A 193 6.18 9.84 9.45
N TRP A 194 5.71 8.60 9.44
CA TRP A 194 5.25 7.89 10.64
C TRP A 194 6.33 7.05 11.33
N LEU A 195 7.58 7.18 10.93
CA LEU A 195 8.71 6.39 11.46
C LEU A 195 8.73 6.33 12.99
N ASP A 196 8.55 7.46 13.66
CA ASP A 196 8.52 7.53 15.13
C ASP A 196 7.35 6.76 15.78
N LYS A 197 6.32 6.42 15.01
CA LYS A 197 5.16 5.66 15.51
C LYS A 197 5.38 4.16 15.47
N TRP A 198 6.20 3.67 14.53
CA TRP A 198 6.31 2.24 14.28
C TRP A 198 7.72 1.65 14.43
N VAL A 199 8.78 2.47 14.50
CA VAL A 199 10.17 1.97 14.51
C VAL A 199 10.50 1.07 15.70
N ASP A 200 9.80 1.23 16.82
CA ASP A 200 9.99 0.43 18.02
C ASP A 200 9.02 -0.77 18.12
N LEU A 201 8.10 -0.93 17.17
CA LEU A 201 7.14 -2.03 17.19
C LEU A 201 7.79 -3.35 16.78
N THR A 202 7.36 -4.42 17.43
CA THR A 202 7.70 -5.80 17.05
C THR A 202 6.65 -6.40 16.14
N MET A 203 6.93 -7.54 15.52
CA MET A 203 5.93 -8.26 14.72
C MET A 203 4.75 -8.75 15.58
N ASP A 204 4.96 -9.04 16.86
CA ASP A 204 3.86 -9.40 17.78
C ASP A 204 2.96 -8.20 18.06
N ASP A 205 3.52 -7.00 18.18
CA ASP A 205 2.74 -5.76 18.29
C ASP A 205 1.92 -5.54 17.02
N ILE A 206 2.50 -5.77 15.86
CA ILE A 206 1.80 -5.68 14.57
C ILE A 206 0.63 -6.66 14.50
N ARG A 207 0.80 -7.92 14.89
CA ARG A 207 -0.30 -8.90 14.87
C ARG A 207 -1.46 -8.49 15.77
N ARG A 208 -1.16 -8.02 16.98
CA ARG A 208 -2.20 -7.49 17.88
C ARG A 208 -2.90 -6.26 17.29
N MET A 209 -2.14 -5.38 16.65
CA MET A 209 -2.69 -4.19 15.98
C MET A 209 -3.57 -4.56 14.80
N GLU A 210 -3.23 -5.57 14.00
CA GLU A 210 -4.05 -6.04 12.87
C GLU A 210 -5.42 -6.55 13.33
N GLU A 211 -5.46 -7.35 14.41
CA GLU A 211 -6.71 -7.85 15.00
C GLU A 211 -7.59 -6.69 15.50
N GLU A 212 -7.00 -5.75 16.25
CA GLU A 212 -7.71 -4.58 16.74
C GLU A 212 -8.17 -3.68 15.59
N THR A 213 -7.34 -3.50 14.56
CA THR A 213 -7.69 -2.70 13.38
C THR A 213 -8.86 -3.30 12.63
N LYS A 214 -8.90 -4.63 12.45
CA LYS A 214 -10.05 -5.31 11.84
C LYS A 214 -11.35 -4.95 12.55
N ARG A 215 -11.37 -5.06 13.90
CA ARG A 215 -12.52 -4.71 14.71
C ARG A 215 -12.91 -3.23 14.58
N GLN A 216 -11.91 -2.33 14.62
CA GLN A 216 -12.13 -0.90 14.47
C GLN A 216 -12.68 -0.54 13.09
N LEU A 217 -12.19 -1.14 12.02
CA LEU A 217 -12.69 -0.90 10.67
C LEU A 217 -14.17 -1.28 10.53
N ASP A 218 -14.58 -2.41 11.11
CA ASP A 218 -16.00 -2.83 11.12
C ASP A 218 -16.86 -1.84 11.90
N GLU A 219 -16.41 -1.35 13.05
CA GLU A 219 -17.10 -0.33 13.84
C GLU A 219 -17.18 1.01 13.12
N MET A 220 -16.07 1.49 12.55
CA MET A 220 -16.00 2.77 11.84
C MET A 220 -16.88 2.77 10.59
N ARG A 221 -16.92 1.65 9.86
CA ARG A 221 -17.80 1.49 8.70
C ARG A 221 -19.27 1.63 9.06
N GLN A 222 -19.66 1.19 10.24
CA GLN A 222 -21.06 1.25 10.71
C GLN A 222 -21.43 2.60 11.34
N LYS A 223 -20.50 3.28 12.00
CA LYS A 223 -20.81 4.40 12.90
C LYS A 223 -20.26 5.74 12.42
N ASP A 224 -19.13 5.74 11.73
CA ASP A 224 -18.46 6.98 11.32
C ASP A 224 -19.03 7.54 10.00
N PRO A 225 -18.90 8.84 9.77
CA PRO A 225 -19.19 9.43 8.45
C PRO A 225 -18.20 8.90 7.40
N VAL A 226 -18.54 9.09 6.13
CA VAL A 226 -17.65 8.78 4.99
C VAL A 226 -16.32 9.51 5.16
N LYS A 227 -15.21 8.81 4.93
CA LYS A 227 -13.83 9.34 5.01
C LYS A 227 -13.08 9.15 3.70
N GLY A 228 -11.97 9.86 3.58
CA GLY A 228 -11.15 9.87 2.38
C GLY A 228 -11.71 10.74 1.26
N MET A 229 -11.05 10.75 0.08
CA MET A 229 -11.50 11.54 -1.06
C MET A 229 -12.78 10.95 -1.66
N THR A 230 -13.74 11.82 -1.99
CA THR A 230 -14.96 11.48 -2.72
C THR A 230 -14.87 11.97 -4.16
N ALA A 231 -15.77 11.50 -5.04
CA ALA A 231 -15.79 11.90 -6.44
C ALA A 231 -16.20 13.36 -6.67
N ASP A 232 -16.84 13.95 -5.67
CA ASP A 232 -17.35 15.33 -5.72
C ASP A 232 -16.39 16.36 -5.10
N ASP A 233 -15.16 15.94 -4.66
CA ASP A 233 -14.10 16.78 -4.09
C ASP A 233 -13.14 17.38 -5.14
#